data_c28648bea734befae90d7aa0f9469149
#
_entry.id   c28648bea734befae90d7aa0f9469149
#
_cell.length_a   1.000
_cell.length_b   1.000
_cell.length_c   1.000
_cell.angle_alpha   90.00
_cell.angle_beta   90.00
_cell.angle_gamma   90.00
#
_symmetry.space_group_name_H-M   'P 1'
#
loop_
_entity.id
_entity.type
_entity.pdbx_description
1 polymer ?
#
loop_
_entity_poly.entity_id
_entity_poly.type
_entity_poly.pdbx_seq_one_letter_code
_entity_poly.pdbx_strand_id
1 'polypeptide(L)'
;ALFYTDINSLGYPDFERGPGGMQSQKDKGFSLKARLFKEGECYGLDYAFCEYLPNVAVGLVDFAGTSLTASEYVVASKSFGRFDFTAGLGWGALGSTDNIGGNPLSILTDKFDQRGSGYSLGLMGGVPGVSTWFRGTTSVFGGVEYVIPKARFYPVNSKIKLEYDSIDHELADFCRECEGDRFESLDSPISLGYEVIVNKNLNFGLY
;
A
#
# COMPACT_ATOMS: atom_id res chain seq x y z
N ALA A 1 -4.44 12.39 -1.42
CA ALA A 1 -3.23 12.77 -2.17
C ALA A 1 -3.51 12.74 -3.66
N LEU A 2 -2.75 13.49 -4.42
CA LEU A 2 -2.65 13.43 -5.88
C LEU A 2 -1.22 12.99 -6.20
N PHE A 3 -1.05 12.06 -7.12
CA PHE A 3 0.27 11.64 -7.57
C PHE A 3 0.34 11.56 -9.10
N TYR A 4 1.55 11.69 -9.60
CA TYR A 4 1.91 11.45 -10.99
C TYR A 4 3.29 10.78 -11.01
N THR A 5 3.39 9.65 -11.68
CA THR A 5 4.62 8.88 -11.84
C THR A 5 4.87 8.64 -13.33
N ASP A 6 6.10 8.84 -13.77
CA ASP A 6 6.56 8.55 -15.12
C ASP A 6 7.68 7.50 -15.04
N ILE A 7 7.41 6.30 -15.53
CA ILE A 7 8.33 5.16 -15.46
C ILE A 7 9.02 5.02 -16.80
N ASN A 8 10.20 5.60 -16.93
CA ASN A 8 10.95 5.69 -18.19
C ASN A 8 11.55 4.35 -18.67
N SER A 9 11.76 3.41 -17.76
CA SER A 9 12.32 2.08 -18.06
C SER A 9 11.31 1.07 -18.60
N LEU A 10 10.02 1.36 -18.44
CA LEU A 10 8.94 0.55 -19.00
C LEU A 10 8.47 1.14 -20.31
N GLY A 11 8.84 0.49 -21.40
CA GLY A 11 8.32 0.83 -22.71
C GLY A 11 6.87 0.40 -22.86
N TYR A 12 5.99 1.34 -23.16
CA TYR A 12 4.62 1.05 -23.56
C TYR A 12 4.53 1.09 -25.09
N PRO A 13 3.96 0.06 -25.76
CA PRO A 13 3.82 0.08 -27.21
C PRO A 13 2.96 1.27 -27.63
N ASP A 14 3.55 2.16 -28.40
CA ASP A 14 2.83 3.27 -29.00
C ASP A 14 2.32 2.87 -30.40
N PHE A 15 1.10 2.41 -30.46
CA PHE A 15 0.47 1.96 -31.70
C PHE A 15 0.33 3.09 -32.74
N GLU A 16 0.38 4.35 -32.32
CA GLU A 16 0.29 5.51 -33.25
C GLU A 16 1.63 5.81 -33.94
N ARG A 17 2.75 5.40 -33.32
CA ARG A 17 4.11 5.64 -33.87
C ARG A 17 4.65 4.48 -34.70
N GLY A 18 3.90 3.40 -34.85
CA GLY A 18 4.33 2.23 -35.62
C GLY A 18 5.33 1.32 -34.88
N PRO A 19 5.83 0.25 -35.53
CA PRO A 19 6.73 -0.71 -34.92
C PRO A 19 8.01 -0.05 -34.42
N GLY A 20 8.25 -0.12 -33.12
CA GLY A 20 9.42 0.46 -32.44
C GLY A 20 9.18 1.81 -31.76
N GLY A 21 7.98 2.36 -31.81
CA GLY A 21 7.59 3.51 -30.99
C GLY A 21 7.34 3.06 -29.54
N MET A 22 8.19 3.50 -28.62
CA MET A 22 8.05 3.24 -27.17
C MET A 22 7.85 4.56 -26.47
N GLN A 23 6.90 4.63 -25.56
CA GLN A 23 6.73 5.76 -24.65
C GLN A 23 6.86 5.28 -23.21
N SER A 24 7.23 6.20 -22.32
CA SER A 24 7.25 5.90 -20.89
C SER A 24 5.84 5.61 -20.37
N GLN A 25 5.73 4.69 -19.43
CA GLN A 25 4.47 4.43 -18.76
C GLN A 25 4.19 5.53 -17.75
N LYS A 26 3.01 6.13 -17.83
CA LYS A 26 2.57 7.22 -16.97
C LYS A 26 1.45 6.75 -16.07
N ASP A 27 1.64 6.87 -14.78
CA ASP A 27 0.63 6.61 -13.77
C ASP A 27 0.23 7.91 -13.07
N LYS A 28 -1.05 8.12 -12.92
CA LYS A 28 -1.61 9.27 -12.23
C LYS A 28 -2.90 8.88 -11.53
N GLY A 29 -3.06 9.35 -10.32
CA GLY A 29 -4.26 8.99 -9.58
C GLY A 29 -4.45 9.79 -8.31
N PHE A 30 -5.55 9.48 -7.66
CA PHE A 30 -5.94 10.05 -6.39
C PHE A 30 -5.92 8.98 -5.32
N SER A 31 -5.45 9.35 -4.14
CA SER A 31 -5.52 8.50 -2.95
C SER A 31 -6.28 9.19 -1.84
N LEU A 32 -7.11 8.44 -1.14
CA LEU A 32 -7.88 8.88 0.01
C LEU A 32 -7.56 7.98 1.20
N LYS A 33 -7.36 8.58 2.38
CA LYS A 33 -7.24 7.86 3.65
C LYS A 33 -8.16 8.51 4.67
N ALA A 34 -8.99 7.71 5.31
CA ALA A 34 -9.86 8.14 6.41
C ALA A 34 -9.50 7.36 7.67
N ARG A 35 -9.24 8.09 8.76
CA ARG A 35 -9.06 7.48 10.07
C ARG A 35 -10.44 7.29 10.70
N LEU A 36 -10.76 6.05 11.05
CA LEU A 36 -12.04 5.66 11.66
C LEU A 36 -11.99 5.74 13.19
N PHE A 37 -10.86 5.26 13.76
CA PHE A 37 -10.64 5.30 15.21
C PHE A 37 -9.25 5.85 15.49
N LYS A 38 -9.13 6.57 16.59
CA LYS A 38 -7.86 7.10 17.07
C LYS A 38 -7.57 6.49 18.44
N GLU A 39 -6.36 5.98 18.61
CA GLU A 39 -5.88 5.42 19.86
C GLU A 39 -6.06 6.40 21.01
N GLY A 40 -6.62 5.91 22.13
CA GLY A 40 -6.89 6.71 23.33
C GLY A 40 -8.14 7.58 23.29
N GLU A 41 -8.92 7.57 22.19
CA GLU A 41 -10.22 8.25 22.11
C GLU A 41 -11.38 7.26 22.34
N CYS A 42 -12.32 7.61 23.23
CA CYS A 42 -13.32 6.66 23.72
C CYS A 42 -14.59 6.53 22.89
N TYR A 43 -14.93 7.48 22.04
CA TYR A 43 -16.13 7.42 21.16
C TYR A 43 -17.41 6.97 21.87
N GLY A 44 -17.56 7.28 23.16
CA GLY A 44 -18.72 6.85 23.98
C GLY A 44 -18.66 5.42 24.51
N LEU A 45 -17.54 4.70 24.32
CA LEU A 45 -17.31 3.39 24.91
C LEU A 45 -16.79 3.49 26.34
N ASP A 46 -16.81 2.37 27.09
CA ASP A 46 -16.25 2.30 28.44
C ASP A 46 -14.75 2.64 28.39
N TYR A 47 -14.31 3.46 29.35
CA TYR A 47 -12.91 3.92 29.46
C TYR A 47 -11.88 2.77 29.45
N ALA A 48 -12.19 1.68 30.14
CA ALA A 48 -11.32 0.51 30.16
C ALA A 48 -11.13 -0.14 28.78
N PHE A 49 -12.09 -0.01 27.89
CA PHE A 49 -12.02 -0.54 26.53
C PHE A 49 -11.23 0.40 25.59
N CYS A 50 -11.32 1.70 25.84
CA CYS A 50 -10.65 2.71 25.01
C CYS A 50 -9.12 2.59 24.98
N GLU A 51 -8.54 2.17 26.11
CA GLU A 51 -7.08 1.98 26.23
C GLU A 51 -6.56 0.92 25.25
N TYR A 52 -7.40 -0.06 24.91
CA TYR A 52 -7.04 -1.15 24.01
C TYR A 52 -7.34 -0.86 22.54
N LEU A 53 -8.13 0.17 22.23
CA LEU A 53 -8.46 0.51 20.86
C LEU A 53 -7.20 0.96 20.08
N PRO A 54 -6.92 0.36 18.91
CA PRO A 54 -5.87 0.83 18.04
C PRO A 54 -6.33 2.06 17.23
N ASN A 55 -5.40 2.75 16.60
CA ASN A 55 -5.75 3.56 15.44
C ASN A 55 -6.25 2.65 14.33
N VAL A 56 -7.38 2.98 13.72
CA VAL A 56 -7.89 2.25 12.55
C VAL A 56 -8.12 3.23 11.41
N ALA A 57 -7.66 2.89 10.24
CA ALA A 57 -7.87 3.68 9.04
C ALA A 57 -8.27 2.80 7.85
N VAL A 58 -9.02 3.37 6.94
CA VAL A 58 -9.33 2.82 5.63
C VAL A 58 -8.72 3.72 4.56
N GLY A 59 -8.19 3.12 3.50
CA GLY A 59 -7.61 3.85 2.40
C GLY A 59 -7.99 3.30 1.05
N LEU A 60 -8.00 4.20 0.07
CA LEU A 60 -8.15 3.93 -1.36
C LEU A 60 -6.94 4.56 -2.03
N VAL A 61 -6.18 3.76 -2.76
CA VAL A 61 -5.01 4.19 -3.52
C VAL A 61 -5.37 4.10 -5.00
N ASP A 62 -5.01 5.11 -5.78
CA ASP A 62 -5.29 5.17 -7.21
C ASP A 62 -6.76 4.84 -7.56
N PHE A 63 -7.69 5.35 -6.74
CA PHE A 63 -9.12 5.03 -6.88
C PHE A 63 -9.79 5.76 -8.06
N ALA A 64 -9.15 6.79 -8.60
CA ALA A 64 -9.56 7.54 -9.78
C ALA A 64 -8.31 8.02 -10.51
N GLY A 65 -8.09 7.53 -11.73
CA GLY A 65 -6.88 7.79 -12.51
C GLY A 65 -6.59 6.67 -13.48
N THR A 66 -5.32 6.28 -13.59
CA THR A 66 -4.89 5.19 -14.47
C THR A 66 -5.25 3.83 -13.90
N SER A 67 -5.43 3.73 -12.57
CA SER A 67 -5.79 2.51 -11.83
C SER A 67 -4.78 1.37 -11.97
N LEU A 68 -3.52 1.68 -12.28
CA LEU A 68 -2.46 0.67 -12.41
C LEU A 68 -2.13 0.02 -11.07
N THR A 69 -2.05 0.84 -10.02
CA THR A 69 -1.72 0.41 -8.66
C THR A 69 -2.93 0.46 -7.72
N ALA A 70 -4.14 0.42 -8.32
CA ALA A 70 -5.38 0.55 -7.56
C ALA A 70 -5.46 -0.47 -6.42
N SER A 71 -5.58 0.05 -5.22
CA SER A 71 -5.62 -0.75 -3.99
C SER A 71 -6.56 -0.15 -2.98
N GLU A 72 -7.11 -1.01 -2.17
CA GLU A 72 -7.85 -0.62 -0.98
C GLU A 72 -7.23 -1.31 0.24
N TYR A 73 -7.32 -0.67 1.39
CA TYR A 73 -6.84 -1.29 2.62
C TYR A 73 -7.63 -0.86 3.84
N VAL A 74 -7.60 -1.74 4.83
CA VAL A 74 -7.95 -1.44 6.22
C VAL A 74 -6.72 -1.73 7.07
N VAL A 75 -6.31 -0.78 7.88
CA VAL A 75 -5.10 -0.88 8.68
C VAL A 75 -5.36 -0.48 10.11
N ALA A 76 -4.80 -1.24 11.04
CA ALA A 76 -4.76 -0.93 12.46
C ALA A 76 -3.33 -0.71 12.92
N SER A 77 -3.10 0.27 13.80
CA SER A 77 -1.81 0.49 14.43
C SER A 77 -1.97 0.79 15.92
N LYS A 78 -1.05 0.24 16.72
CA LYS A 78 -1.07 0.36 18.18
C LYS A 78 0.34 0.52 18.72
N SER A 79 0.50 1.51 19.62
CA SER A 79 1.77 1.74 20.31
C SER A 79 1.82 1.02 21.66
N PHE A 80 2.91 0.29 21.90
CA PHE A 80 3.22 -0.34 23.18
C PHE A 80 4.62 0.08 23.65
N GLY A 81 4.68 1.09 24.48
CA GLY A 81 5.93 1.63 24.98
C GLY A 81 6.80 2.24 23.87
N ARG A 82 7.82 1.50 23.42
CA ARG A 82 8.72 1.94 22.32
C ARG A 82 8.46 1.24 21.02
N PHE A 83 7.50 0.33 20.98
CA PHE A 83 7.12 -0.41 19.80
C PHE A 83 5.83 0.18 19.22
N ASP A 84 5.82 0.37 17.93
CA ASP A 84 4.62 0.64 17.14
C ASP A 84 4.36 -0.55 16.22
N PHE A 85 3.21 -1.20 16.40
CA PHE A 85 2.78 -2.31 15.58
C PHE A 85 1.73 -1.82 14.57
N THR A 86 1.87 -2.27 13.35
CA THR A 86 0.90 -2.02 12.28
C THR A 86 0.55 -3.32 11.59
N ALA A 87 -0.73 -3.58 11.38
CA ALA A 87 -1.22 -4.70 10.59
C ALA A 87 -2.44 -4.27 9.78
N GLY A 88 -2.57 -4.79 8.58
CA GLY A 88 -3.66 -4.44 7.68
C GLY A 88 -4.03 -5.57 6.74
N LEU A 89 -5.19 -5.38 6.12
CA LEU A 89 -5.68 -6.16 4.99
C LEU A 89 -5.69 -5.26 3.76
N GLY A 90 -5.14 -5.77 2.67
CA GLY A 90 -5.07 -5.07 1.39
C GLY A 90 -5.77 -5.85 0.28
N TRP A 91 -6.37 -5.10 -0.64
CA TRP A 91 -7.00 -5.57 -1.87
C TRP A 91 -6.37 -4.89 -3.08
N GLY A 92 -6.62 -5.41 -4.27
CA GLY A 92 -5.99 -4.90 -5.48
C GLY A 92 -4.50 -5.21 -5.51
N ALA A 93 -3.63 -4.24 -5.83
CA ALA A 93 -2.19 -4.48 -5.83
C ALA A 93 -1.68 -4.92 -4.46
N LEU A 94 -2.18 -4.34 -3.36
CA LEU A 94 -1.86 -4.77 -1.98
C LEU A 94 -2.38 -6.18 -1.64
N GLY A 95 -3.32 -6.73 -2.40
CA GLY A 95 -3.87 -8.07 -2.21
C GLY A 95 -3.28 -9.12 -3.15
N SER A 96 -2.26 -8.78 -3.94
CA SER A 96 -1.80 -9.61 -5.06
C SER A 96 -1.15 -10.93 -4.64
N THR A 97 -0.52 -11.00 -3.48
CA THR A 97 0.06 -12.26 -2.97
C THR A 97 -0.97 -13.28 -2.48
N ASP A 98 -2.22 -12.87 -2.25
CA ASP A 98 -3.32 -13.73 -1.74
C ASP A 98 -2.90 -14.61 -0.54
N ASN A 99 -2.12 -14.03 0.37
CA ASN A 99 -1.46 -14.78 1.44
C ASN A 99 -2.41 -15.28 2.55
N ILE A 100 -3.70 -14.93 2.46
CA ILE A 100 -4.74 -15.48 3.35
C ILE A 100 -5.73 -16.39 2.64
N GLY A 101 -5.57 -16.63 1.31
CA GLY A 101 -6.35 -17.57 0.54
C GLY A 101 -7.80 -17.14 0.31
N GLY A 102 -7.99 -15.97 -0.31
CA GLY A 102 -9.30 -15.44 -0.70
C GLY A 102 -9.72 -14.15 0.03
N ASN A 103 -10.94 -13.73 -0.20
CA ASN A 103 -11.46 -12.48 0.34
C ASN A 103 -12.35 -12.71 1.57
N PRO A 104 -12.01 -12.22 2.76
CA PRO A 104 -12.83 -12.42 3.96
C PRO A 104 -14.22 -11.77 3.85
N LEU A 105 -14.42 -10.78 2.97
CA LEU A 105 -15.72 -10.15 2.75
C LEU A 105 -16.68 -11.03 1.95
N SER A 106 -16.20 -12.13 1.35
CA SER A 106 -17.04 -13.13 0.63
C SER A 106 -18.06 -13.77 1.55
N ILE A 107 -17.82 -13.77 2.85
CA ILE A 107 -18.84 -14.19 3.86
C ILE A 107 -20.13 -13.38 3.74
N LEU A 108 -20.05 -12.13 3.27
CA LEU A 108 -21.21 -11.25 3.10
C LEU A 108 -21.89 -11.48 1.75
N THR A 109 -21.11 -11.69 0.71
CA THR A 109 -21.61 -11.97 -0.65
C THR A 109 -20.46 -12.39 -1.56
N ASP A 110 -20.69 -13.36 -2.45
CA ASP A 110 -19.75 -13.88 -3.46
C ASP A 110 -19.26 -12.79 -4.44
N LYS A 111 -19.92 -11.64 -4.45
CA LYS A 111 -19.48 -10.48 -5.28
C LYS A 111 -18.11 -9.95 -4.88
N PHE A 112 -17.63 -10.26 -3.69
CA PHE A 112 -16.30 -9.85 -3.23
C PHE A 112 -15.19 -10.78 -3.72
N ASP A 113 -15.50 -11.99 -4.20
CA ASP A 113 -14.49 -12.95 -4.67
C ASP A 113 -13.77 -12.50 -5.93
N GLN A 114 -14.42 -11.69 -6.76
CA GLN A 114 -13.87 -11.30 -8.04
C GLN A 114 -13.72 -9.79 -8.17
N ARG A 115 -12.52 -9.36 -8.54
CA ARG A 115 -12.20 -7.99 -8.88
C ARG A 115 -12.27 -7.81 -10.40
N GLY A 116 -13.06 -6.84 -10.86
CA GLY A 116 -13.05 -6.43 -12.25
C GLY A 116 -11.71 -5.79 -12.64
N SER A 117 -11.37 -5.81 -13.92
CA SER A 117 -10.14 -5.19 -14.43
C SER A 117 -10.11 -3.68 -14.18
N GLY A 118 -9.13 -3.20 -13.41
CA GLY A 118 -8.86 -1.76 -13.22
C GLY A 118 -8.46 -1.06 -14.51
N TYR A 119 -7.79 -1.78 -15.42
CA TYR A 119 -7.34 -1.24 -16.71
C TYR A 119 -8.51 -0.70 -17.57
N SER A 120 -9.65 -1.37 -17.57
CA SER A 120 -10.83 -0.89 -18.30
C SER A 120 -11.36 0.44 -17.77
N LEU A 121 -11.15 0.74 -16.48
CA LEU A 121 -11.53 2.00 -15.85
C LEU A 121 -10.56 3.13 -16.22
N GLY A 122 -9.27 2.84 -16.33
CA GLY A 122 -8.25 3.77 -16.80
C GLY A 122 -8.53 4.25 -18.23
N LEU A 123 -8.96 3.35 -19.12
CA LEU A 123 -9.38 3.67 -20.48
C LEU A 123 -10.64 4.55 -20.56
N MET A 124 -11.48 4.56 -19.50
CA MET A 124 -12.67 5.40 -19.40
C MET A 124 -12.38 6.81 -18.84
N GLY A 125 -11.12 7.24 -18.81
CA GLY A 125 -10.75 8.58 -18.35
C GLY A 125 -10.63 8.72 -16.84
N GLY A 126 -10.40 7.60 -16.12
CA GLY A 126 -10.12 7.62 -14.69
C GLY A 126 -11.35 7.79 -13.79
N VAL A 127 -12.48 7.25 -14.22
CA VAL A 127 -13.69 7.21 -13.41
C VAL A 127 -13.49 6.30 -12.20
N PRO A 128 -13.91 6.70 -10.97
CA PRO A 128 -13.82 5.84 -9.80
C PRO A 128 -14.53 4.51 -9.97
N GLY A 129 -13.79 3.43 -9.83
CA GLY A 129 -14.29 2.07 -10.05
C GLY A 129 -14.90 1.44 -8.81
N VAL A 130 -16.00 1.98 -8.27
CA VAL A 130 -16.65 1.48 -7.03
C VAL A 130 -16.92 -0.04 -7.08
N SER A 131 -17.13 -0.58 -8.27
CA SER A 131 -17.39 -2.02 -8.46
C SER A 131 -16.15 -2.91 -8.25
N THR A 132 -14.96 -2.32 -8.16
CA THR A 132 -13.71 -3.07 -7.89
C THR A 132 -13.27 -2.99 -6.43
N TRP A 133 -13.84 -2.08 -5.63
CA TRP A 133 -13.35 -1.80 -4.29
C TRP A 133 -13.55 -2.98 -3.33
N PHE A 134 -12.49 -3.31 -2.58
CA PHE A 134 -12.44 -4.40 -1.60
C PHE A 134 -12.78 -5.77 -2.17
N ARG A 135 -12.50 -5.99 -3.45
CA ARG A 135 -12.80 -7.22 -4.18
C ARG A 135 -11.54 -7.94 -4.67
N GLY A 136 -11.72 -9.23 -4.96
CA GLY A 136 -10.64 -10.12 -5.41
C GLY A 136 -9.81 -10.64 -4.27
N THR A 137 -8.61 -11.06 -4.56
CA THR A 137 -7.64 -11.57 -3.59
C THR A 137 -7.33 -10.56 -2.49
N THR A 138 -7.02 -11.06 -1.31
CA THR A 138 -6.73 -10.23 -0.14
C THR A 138 -5.43 -10.70 0.50
N SER A 139 -4.62 -9.75 0.96
CA SER A 139 -3.39 -10.07 1.66
C SER A 139 -3.27 -9.32 2.98
N VAL A 140 -2.62 -9.95 3.94
CA VAL A 140 -2.14 -9.30 5.17
C VAL A 140 -0.83 -8.61 4.86
N PHE A 141 -0.69 -7.39 5.33
CA PHE A 141 0.57 -6.65 5.37
C PHE A 141 0.77 -6.06 6.76
N GLY A 142 1.99 -5.63 7.07
CA GLY A 142 2.23 -5.02 8.36
C GLY A 142 3.67 -4.73 8.66
N GLY A 143 3.92 -4.23 9.87
CA GLY A 143 5.27 -3.92 10.30
C GLY A 143 5.35 -3.61 11.78
N VAL A 144 6.57 -3.53 12.25
CA VAL A 144 6.91 -3.10 13.60
C VAL A 144 8.01 -2.05 13.55
N GLU A 145 7.82 -0.99 14.30
CA GLU A 145 8.81 0.05 14.51
C GLU A 145 9.26 0.04 15.97
N TYR A 146 10.56 0.14 16.20
CA TYR A 146 11.14 0.29 17.52
C TYR A 146 11.90 1.60 17.64
N VAL A 147 11.52 2.43 18.62
CA VAL A 147 12.16 3.73 18.88
C VAL A 147 13.35 3.55 19.83
N ILE A 148 14.55 3.87 19.35
CA ILE A 148 15.78 3.93 20.13
C ILE A 148 15.93 5.35 20.68
N PRO A 149 15.82 5.55 22.02
CA PRO A 149 15.91 6.87 22.60
C PRO A 149 17.36 7.37 22.63
N LYS A 150 17.50 8.68 22.74
CA LYS A 150 18.80 9.32 22.98
C LYS A 150 19.49 8.74 24.21
N ALA A 151 20.78 8.51 24.11
CA ALA A 151 21.64 8.11 25.21
C ALA A 151 22.89 9.01 25.23
N ARG A 152 23.67 8.96 26.34
CA ARG A 152 24.87 9.79 26.50
C ARG A 152 25.87 9.64 25.34
N PHE A 153 26.00 8.42 24.82
CA PHE A 153 26.89 8.08 23.69
C PHE A 153 26.19 8.06 22.34
N TYR A 154 24.88 8.31 22.32
CA TYR A 154 24.05 8.31 21.14
C TYR A 154 23.02 9.46 21.22
N PRO A 155 23.42 10.69 20.81
CA PRO A 155 22.68 11.92 21.10
C PRO A 155 21.45 12.15 20.19
N VAL A 156 21.12 11.24 19.30
CA VAL A 156 19.97 11.34 18.39
C VAL A 156 18.93 10.25 18.69
N ASN A 157 17.66 10.53 18.41
CA ASN A 157 16.66 9.48 18.37
C ASN A 157 16.79 8.72 17.05
N SER A 158 16.55 7.44 17.08
CA SER A 158 16.46 6.65 15.85
C SER A 158 15.37 5.60 15.94
N LYS A 159 15.06 4.98 14.82
CA LYS A 159 14.05 3.96 14.69
C LYS A 159 14.58 2.81 13.86
N ILE A 160 14.24 1.60 14.26
CA ILE A 160 14.38 0.40 13.45
C ILE A 160 12.98 0.01 13.02
N LYS A 161 12.82 -0.30 11.75
CA LYS A 161 11.56 -0.71 11.13
C LYS A 161 11.73 -2.07 10.49
N LEU A 162 10.78 -2.94 10.69
CA LEU A 162 10.65 -4.22 10.01
C LEU A 162 9.27 -4.22 9.36
N GLU A 163 9.22 -4.40 8.05
CA GLU A 163 7.99 -4.35 7.27
C GLU A 163 7.83 -5.63 6.45
N TYR A 164 6.61 -6.12 6.38
CA TYR A 164 6.18 -7.19 5.50
C TYR A 164 5.28 -6.60 4.42
N ASP A 165 5.75 -6.67 3.18
CA ASP A 165 5.02 -6.24 1.99
C ASP A 165 4.18 -7.38 1.44
N SER A 166 2.97 -7.05 1.01
CA SER A 166 2.02 -8.00 0.41
C SER A 166 1.82 -7.78 -1.10
N ILE A 167 2.63 -6.95 -1.71
CA ILE A 167 2.59 -6.74 -3.16
C ILE A 167 3.41 -7.82 -3.85
N ASP A 168 2.77 -8.53 -4.77
CA ASP A 168 3.49 -9.38 -5.71
C ASP A 168 3.96 -8.51 -6.88
N HIS A 169 5.24 -8.17 -6.88
CA HIS A 169 5.85 -7.32 -7.88
C HIS A 169 5.97 -8.01 -9.25
N GLU A 170 5.88 -9.34 -9.31
CA GLU A 170 5.84 -10.09 -10.59
C GLU A 170 4.46 -10.00 -11.25
N LEU A 171 3.39 -10.02 -10.45
CA LEU A 171 2.02 -9.82 -10.95
C LEU A 171 1.71 -8.37 -11.27
N ALA A 172 2.46 -7.44 -10.69
CA ALA A 172 2.41 -6.03 -11.05
C ALA A 172 3.09 -5.73 -12.40
N ASP A 173 3.50 -6.76 -13.15
CA ASP A 173 4.04 -6.64 -14.50
C ASP A 173 2.94 -6.17 -15.46
N PHE A 174 2.85 -4.85 -15.60
CA PHE A 174 1.84 -4.15 -16.40
C PHE A 174 1.99 -4.38 -17.90
N CYS A 175 3.02 -5.06 -18.32
CA CYS A 175 3.27 -5.35 -19.71
C CYS A 175 3.64 -6.81 -19.94
N ARG A 176 2.61 -7.68 -20.00
CA ARG A 176 2.77 -9.10 -20.29
C ARG A 176 3.41 -9.41 -21.66
N GLU A 177 3.52 -8.41 -22.55
CA GLU A 177 4.05 -8.51 -23.91
C GLU A 177 5.29 -7.64 -24.15
N CYS A 178 5.80 -6.91 -23.14
CA CYS A 178 7.05 -6.17 -23.27
C CYS A 178 8.22 -7.15 -23.10
N GLU A 179 8.80 -7.60 -24.21
CA GLU A 179 10.08 -8.30 -24.21
C GLU A 179 11.19 -7.33 -23.76
N GLY A 180 11.78 -7.57 -22.61
CA GLY A 180 12.95 -6.86 -22.06
C GLY A 180 12.66 -6.18 -20.73
N ASP A 181 13.51 -6.40 -19.78
CA ASP A 181 13.55 -5.82 -18.43
C ASP A 181 12.27 -6.01 -17.60
N ARG A 182 12.08 -7.24 -17.12
CA ARG A 182 11.20 -7.52 -15.99
C ARG A 182 11.74 -6.74 -14.79
N PHE A 183 10.85 -6.15 -13.99
CA PHE A 183 11.24 -5.78 -12.63
C PHE A 183 11.80 -7.05 -11.98
N GLU A 184 13.03 -6.98 -11.48
CA GLU A 184 13.54 -8.05 -10.64
C GLU A 184 12.54 -8.19 -9.48
N SER A 185 11.97 -9.37 -9.33
CA SER A 185 11.16 -9.70 -8.16
C SER A 185 11.98 -9.41 -6.93
N LEU A 186 11.40 -8.74 -5.95
CA LEU A 186 12.07 -8.60 -4.67
C LEU A 186 12.25 -10.01 -4.09
N ASP A 187 13.48 -10.41 -3.83
CA ASP A 187 13.82 -11.74 -3.27
C ASP A 187 13.15 -12.00 -1.91
N SER A 188 12.63 -10.97 -1.28
CA SER A 188 12.01 -11.06 0.04
C SER A 188 10.86 -10.08 0.22
N PRO A 189 9.71 -10.53 0.78
CA PRO A 189 8.62 -9.64 1.18
C PRO A 189 8.94 -8.87 2.46
N ILE A 190 10.13 -9.04 3.04
CA ILE A 190 10.53 -8.42 4.29
C ILE A 190 11.56 -7.34 4.02
N SER A 191 11.26 -6.13 4.48
CA SER A 191 12.16 -4.97 4.43
C SER A 191 12.59 -4.55 5.83
N LEU A 192 13.86 -4.16 5.95
CA LEU A 192 14.45 -3.63 7.17
C LEU A 192 14.87 -2.18 6.94
N GLY A 193 14.32 -1.27 7.75
CA GLY A 193 14.65 0.14 7.71
C GLY A 193 15.33 0.63 8.99
N TYR A 194 16.19 1.61 8.83
CA TYR A 194 16.80 2.36 9.93
C TYR A 194 16.70 3.86 9.68
N GLU A 195 16.12 4.59 10.63
CA GLU A 195 15.89 6.03 10.53
C GLU A 195 16.55 6.77 11.68
N VAL A 196 17.27 7.85 11.37
CA VAL A 196 17.85 8.77 12.35
C VAL A 196 17.06 10.08 12.33
N ILE A 197 16.54 10.48 13.48
CA ILE A 197 15.74 11.70 13.65
C ILE A 197 16.64 12.78 14.22
N VAL A 198 17.09 13.70 13.37
CA VAL A 198 17.97 14.82 13.77
C VAL A 198 17.16 15.90 14.48
N ASN A 199 16.02 16.28 13.90
CA ASN A 199 15.08 17.24 14.48
C ASN A 199 13.66 17.04 13.91
N LYS A 200 12.72 17.94 14.26
CA LYS A 200 11.32 17.84 13.82
C LYS A 200 11.11 17.88 12.29
N ASN A 201 12.08 18.40 11.55
CA ASN A 201 11.97 18.65 10.10
C ASN A 201 12.99 17.87 9.28
N LEU A 202 13.91 17.16 9.94
CA LEU A 202 15.00 16.45 9.26
C LEU A 202 15.22 15.07 9.86
N ASN A 203 15.05 14.07 9.03
CA ASN A 203 15.36 12.68 9.31
C ASN A 203 16.07 12.06 8.11
N PHE A 204 16.88 11.04 8.37
CA PHE A 204 17.58 10.25 7.37
C PHE A 204 17.20 8.78 7.56
N GLY A 205 16.79 8.12 6.50
CA GLY A 205 16.44 6.71 6.51
C GLY A 205 17.19 5.92 5.46
N LEU A 206 17.47 4.66 5.77
CA LEU A 206 17.90 3.60 4.87
C LEU A 206 16.85 2.49 4.94
N TYR A 207 16.43 1.96 3.80
CA TYR A 207 15.42 0.93 3.66
C TYR A 207 15.93 -0.17 2.74
#